data_2ccb9b112142e0853f1b452861e9bf42
#
_entry.id   2ccb9b112142e0853f1b452861e9bf42
#
_cell.length_a   1.000
_cell.length_b   1.000
_cell.length_c   1.000
_cell.angle_alpha   90.00
_cell.angle_beta   90.00
_cell.angle_gamma   90.00
#
_symmetry.space_group_name_H-M   'P 1'
#
loop_
_entity.id
_entity.type
_entity.pdbx_description
1 polymer ?
#
loop_
_entity_poly.entity_id
_entity_poly.type
_entity_poly.pdbx_seq_one_letter_code
_entity_poly.pdbx_strand_id
1 'polypeptide(L)'
;MWVSSSSPLERKVLVKKMAQIPEVYVLGGYQTDFARNWSKEKKHFVAMMREAVLGALKETQIEPSEIEVAHTGNFAGELYSKQGHLGAFFLEIDPAFTGIPTSRHEAACASGSIALLAASAEIEAQRYDLACVVGVEQMKSVGPGEGGDFLGTAAWYELEAKGIEFPFPKLFGKLGDEYDKRYGLKDEHLAEISTINYANGKLNPNAQTRTWYMNYDQAMSRDEFNGSIGGRIHISDCSQVTDGAAAMLIASPEYAKKWADRVGVPLESIPRIKGWGHNTARIRFEDKIRESANSEYVLPHVRSTVTSAQKRAGIADTSGVDAIETHDCFTTSEYMAIDHFGLTAPGESWKAIEAGDIALGGKTPINPSGGLIGAGHPVGATGVRQVLDCHKQVTGTAGDYQVEGAKNVQTLNIGGSGTTSVSFIIGT
;
A
#
# COMPACT_ATOMS: atom_id res chain seq x y z
N MET A 1 -22.21 -14.02 -43.46
CA MET A 1 -22.86 -13.10 -42.51
C MET A 1 -23.99 -13.83 -41.82
N TRP A 2 -23.73 -14.46 -40.66
CA TRP A 2 -24.76 -15.02 -39.78
C TRP A 2 -24.44 -14.49 -38.38
N VAL A 3 -25.21 -13.50 -37.96
CA VAL A 3 -25.23 -13.05 -36.57
C VAL A 3 -26.31 -13.89 -35.88
N SER A 4 -25.86 -14.87 -35.09
CA SER A 4 -26.79 -15.65 -34.24
C SER A 4 -27.23 -14.73 -33.10
N SER A 5 -28.46 -14.27 -33.14
CA SER A 5 -29.15 -13.61 -32.05
C SER A 5 -29.49 -14.64 -30.98
N SER A 6 -28.74 -14.62 -29.86
CA SER A 6 -29.11 -15.40 -28.68
C SER A 6 -30.51 -14.98 -28.20
N SER A 7 -31.38 -15.96 -27.90
CA SER A 7 -32.74 -15.73 -27.45
C SER A 7 -32.80 -14.98 -26.10
N PRO A 8 -33.90 -14.25 -25.80
CA PRO A 8 -34.07 -13.60 -24.50
C PRO A 8 -34.01 -14.57 -23.30
N LEU A 9 -34.32 -15.86 -23.54
CA LEU A 9 -34.20 -16.92 -22.53
C LEU A 9 -32.74 -17.26 -22.23
N GLU A 10 -31.87 -17.32 -23.25
CA GLU A 10 -30.45 -17.60 -23.09
C GLU A 10 -29.73 -16.45 -22.35
N ARG A 11 -30.12 -15.19 -22.62
CA ARG A 11 -29.63 -14.03 -21.83
C ARG A 11 -30.08 -14.06 -20.38
N LYS A 12 -31.32 -14.48 -20.09
CA LYS A 12 -31.83 -14.65 -18.71
C LYS A 12 -31.13 -15.79 -17.97
N VAL A 13 -30.77 -16.89 -18.67
CA VAL A 13 -30.03 -18.01 -18.09
C VAL A 13 -28.57 -17.64 -17.82
N LEU A 14 -27.90 -16.85 -18.70
CA LEU A 14 -26.55 -16.33 -18.46
C LEU A 14 -26.51 -15.32 -17.28
N VAL A 15 -27.53 -14.47 -17.15
CA VAL A 15 -27.63 -13.52 -16.02
C VAL A 15 -27.95 -14.24 -14.70
N LYS A 16 -28.60 -15.39 -14.72
CA LYS A 16 -28.89 -16.21 -13.52
C LYS A 16 -27.72 -17.07 -13.04
N LYS A 17 -26.61 -17.14 -13.79
CA LYS A 17 -25.39 -17.91 -13.45
C LYS A 17 -24.12 -17.08 -13.25
N MET A 18 -24.23 -15.80 -13.02
CA MET A 18 -23.14 -15.11 -12.31
C MET A 18 -23.27 -15.52 -10.84
N ALA A 19 -22.59 -16.59 -10.47
CA ALA A 19 -22.36 -16.91 -9.06
C ALA A 19 -21.84 -15.61 -8.41
N GLN A 20 -22.47 -15.21 -7.31
CA GLN A 20 -22.01 -14.05 -6.57
C GLN A 20 -20.57 -14.36 -6.16
N ILE A 21 -19.62 -13.52 -6.56
CA ILE A 21 -18.21 -13.69 -6.18
C ILE A 21 -18.16 -13.67 -4.65
N PRO A 22 -17.59 -14.71 -4.01
CA PRO A 22 -17.52 -14.74 -2.56
C PRO A 22 -16.80 -13.50 -2.00
N GLU A 23 -17.29 -12.99 -0.89
CA GLU A 23 -16.61 -11.91 -0.16
C GLU A 23 -15.31 -12.41 0.45
N VAL A 24 -14.30 -11.54 0.54
CA VAL A 24 -13.04 -11.83 1.19
C VAL A 24 -12.98 -11.06 2.49
N TYR A 25 -12.97 -11.77 3.61
CA TYR A 25 -12.90 -11.21 4.94
C TYR A 25 -11.45 -10.98 5.36
N VAL A 26 -11.20 -9.88 6.08
CA VAL A 26 -9.89 -9.50 6.63
C VAL A 26 -9.96 -9.75 8.13
N LEU A 27 -9.36 -10.86 8.60
CA LEU A 27 -9.48 -11.28 9.99
C LEU A 27 -8.57 -10.50 10.95
N GLY A 28 -7.50 -9.92 10.42
CA GLY A 28 -6.52 -9.17 11.20
C GLY A 28 -5.10 -9.48 10.75
N GLY A 29 -4.13 -8.95 11.48
CA GLY A 29 -2.73 -9.10 11.13
C GLY A 29 -1.80 -8.46 12.14
N TYR A 30 -0.52 -8.43 11.80
CA TYR A 30 0.53 -7.86 12.64
C TYR A 30 1.63 -7.24 11.77
N GLN A 31 2.26 -6.17 12.25
CA GLN A 31 3.47 -5.62 11.65
C GLN A 31 4.60 -5.53 12.68
N THR A 32 5.82 -5.65 12.21
CA THR A 32 7.03 -5.41 13.02
C THR A 32 7.20 -3.92 13.30
N ASP A 33 7.97 -3.58 14.32
CA ASP A 33 8.38 -2.20 14.58
C ASP A 33 9.35 -1.70 13.50
N PHE A 34 8.93 -0.73 12.70
CA PHE A 34 9.69 -0.20 11.57
C PHE A 34 10.86 0.71 11.97
N ALA A 35 10.93 1.15 13.23
CA ALA A 35 12.09 1.88 13.73
C ALA A 35 13.33 0.99 13.90
N ARG A 36 13.16 -0.33 13.94
CA ARG A 36 14.26 -1.28 14.11
C ARG A 36 15.21 -1.30 12.92
N ASN A 37 16.45 -1.64 13.19
CA ASN A 37 17.44 -1.97 12.17
C ASN A 37 17.87 -3.41 12.37
N TRP A 38 17.25 -4.31 11.61
CA TRP A 38 17.44 -5.76 11.77
C TRP A 38 18.86 -6.21 11.43
N SER A 39 19.53 -5.49 10.52
CA SER A 39 20.94 -5.76 10.19
C SER A 39 21.86 -5.44 11.36
N LYS A 40 21.63 -4.31 12.08
CA LYS A 40 22.37 -3.99 13.31
C LYS A 40 22.06 -4.99 14.44
N GLU A 41 20.85 -5.52 14.48
CA GLU A 41 20.47 -6.59 15.41
C GLU A 41 21.03 -7.97 15.01
N LYS A 42 21.77 -8.06 13.90
CA LYS A 42 22.29 -9.31 13.33
C LYS A 42 21.19 -10.34 13.03
N LYS A 43 20.03 -9.87 12.62
CA LYS A 43 18.88 -10.68 12.23
C LYS A 43 18.65 -10.60 10.73
N HIS A 44 18.17 -11.69 10.17
CA HIS A 44 17.88 -11.84 8.75
C HIS A 44 16.38 -11.63 8.47
N PHE A 45 16.00 -11.41 7.21
CA PHE A 45 14.59 -11.21 6.80
C PHE A 45 13.64 -12.31 7.30
N VAL A 46 14.11 -13.56 7.44
CA VAL A 46 13.32 -14.67 8.00
C VAL A 46 12.83 -14.38 9.40
N ALA A 47 13.64 -13.70 10.22
CA ALA A 47 13.23 -13.31 11.56
C ALA A 47 12.10 -12.26 11.54
N MET A 48 12.11 -11.34 10.55
CA MET A 48 11.02 -10.39 10.33
C MET A 48 9.74 -11.10 9.88
N MET A 49 9.85 -12.01 8.89
CA MET A 49 8.72 -12.83 8.45
C MET A 49 8.11 -13.62 9.62
N ARG A 50 8.96 -14.28 10.40
CA ARG A 50 8.53 -15.06 11.58
C ARG A 50 7.79 -14.19 12.58
N GLU A 51 8.34 -13.03 12.95
CA GLU A 51 7.70 -12.12 13.89
C GLU A 51 6.33 -11.65 13.37
N ALA A 52 6.25 -11.27 12.09
CA ALA A 52 4.99 -10.80 11.51
C ALA A 52 3.94 -11.91 11.39
N VAL A 53 4.32 -13.09 10.88
CA VAL A 53 3.38 -14.21 10.68
C VAL A 53 2.88 -14.74 12.02
N LEU A 54 3.80 -15.04 12.98
CA LEU A 54 3.40 -15.53 14.29
C LEU A 54 2.62 -14.47 15.08
N GLY A 55 2.96 -13.19 14.92
CA GLY A 55 2.19 -12.09 15.48
C GLY A 55 0.76 -12.06 14.93
N ALA A 56 0.58 -12.17 13.62
CA ALA A 56 -0.73 -12.19 12.98
C ALA A 56 -1.58 -13.39 13.45
N LEU A 57 -0.99 -14.57 13.50
CA LEU A 57 -1.66 -15.78 14.01
C LEU A 57 -2.11 -15.62 15.48
N LYS A 58 -1.24 -15.05 16.32
CA LYS A 58 -1.54 -14.79 17.73
C LYS A 58 -2.67 -13.77 17.89
N GLU A 59 -2.61 -12.63 17.17
CA GLU A 59 -3.64 -11.58 17.26
C GLU A 59 -5.01 -12.09 16.80
N THR A 60 -5.03 -12.96 15.80
CA THR A 60 -6.27 -13.53 15.25
C THR A 60 -6.70 -14.84 15.95
N GLN A 61 -5.92 -15.38 16.89
CA GLN A 61 -6.18 -16.64 17.57
C GLN A 61 -6.37 -17.80 16.56
N ILE A 62 -5.55 -17.83 15.51
CA ILE A 62 -5.56 -18.86 14.47
C ILE A 62 -4.30 -19.71 14.62
N GLU A 63 -4.47 -21.03 14.58
CA GLU A 63 -3.34 -21.96 14.64
C GLU A 63 -2.63 -22.05 13.27
N PRO A 64 -1.29 -22.20 13.24
CA PRO A 64 -0.56 -22.34 11.99
C PRO A 64 -1.09 -23.45 11.07
N SER A 65 -1.59 -24.54 11.64
CA SER A 65 -2.14 -25.70 10.91
C SER A 65 -3.48 -25.43 10.21
N GLU A 66 -4.14 -24.30 10.49
CA GLU A 66 -5.37 -23.90 9.82
C GLU A 66 -5.09 -23.21 8.48
N ILE A 67 -3.86 -22.71 8.25
CA ILE A 67 -3.50 -22.00 7.02
C ILE A 67 -3.43 -22.98 5.84
N GLU A 68 -4.16 -22.68 4.78
CA GLU A 68 -4.25 -23.53 3.60
C GLU A 68 -3.32 -23.07 2.46
N VAL A 69 -3.02 -21.78 2.38
CA VAL A 69 -2.14 -21.18 1.37
C VAL A 69 -1.43 -19.95 1.93
N ALA A 70 -0.21 -19.68 1.47
CA ALA A 70 0.51 -18.51 1.90
C ALA A 70 1.24 -17.78 0.75
N HIS A 71 1.26 -16.45 0.85
CA HIS A 71 1.84 -15.56 -0.15
C HIS A 71 2.83 -14.60 0.47
N THR A 72 3.96 -14.39 -0.22
CA THR A 72 4.98 -13.42 0.18
C THR A 72 5.04 -12.28 -0.84
N GLY A 73 4.86 -11.04 -0.40
CA GLY A 73 5.18 -9.84 -1.15
C GLY A 73 6.61 -9.39 -0.85
N ASN A 74 7.45 -9.31 -1.86
CA ASN A 74 8.83 -8.84 -1.70
C ASN A 74 9.36 -8.35 -3.04
N PHE A 75 10.10 -7.24 -3.02
CA PHE A 75 10.64 -6.63 -4.23
C PHE A 75 12.03 -7.16 -4.55
N ALA A 76 13.02 -6.87 -3.71
CA ALA A 76 14.43 -6.97 -4.07
C ALA A 76 15.25 -7.84 -3.10
N GLY A 77 14.65 -8.95 -2.60
CA GLY A 77 15.32 -9.87 -1.69
C GLY A 77 16.63 -10.44 -2.27
N GLU A 78 16.69 -10.67 -3.58
CA GLU A 78 17.90 -11.13 -4.27
C GLU A 78 19.05 -10.13 -4.18
N LEU A 79 18.75 -8.85 -4.22
CA LEU A 79 19.76 -7.78 -4.14
C LEU A 79 20.16 -7.51 -2.68
N TYR A 80 19.21 -7.21 -1.81
CA TYR A 80 19.48 -6.84 -0.42
C TYR A 80 19.95 -8.00 0.45
N SER A 81 19.44 -9.22 0.23
CA SER A 81 19.68 -10.38 1.09
C SER A 81 20.33 -11.56 0.35
N LYS A 82 20.61 -11.43 -0.95
CA LYS A 82 21.09 -12.51 -1.84
C LYS A 82 20.21 -13.76 -1.77
N GLN A 83 18.88 -13.57 -1.56
CA GLN A 83 17.94 -14.66 -1.36
C GLN A 83 16.72 -14.52 -2.27
N GLY A 84 16.53 -15.50 -3.15
CA GLY A 84 15.28 -15.75 -3.86
C GLY A 84 14.39 -16.76 -3.13
N HIS A 85 13.31 -17.22 -3.78
CA HIS A 85 12.41 -18.27 -3.31
C HIS A 85 11.79 -17.99 -1.93
N LEU A 86 11.46 -16.70 -1.65
CA LEU A 86 11.02 -16.27 -0.33
C LEU A 86 9.70 -16.91 0.11
N GLY A 87 8.84 -17.34 -0.81
CA GLY A 87 7.62 -18.08 -0.47
C GLY A 87 7.88 -19.35 0.35
N ALA A 88 8.99 -20.06 0.06
CA ALA A 88 9.32 -21.31 0.78
C ALA A 88 9.66 -21.10 2.27
N PHE A 89 9.98 -19.88 2.68
CA PHE A 89 10.38 -19.59 4.07
C PHE A 89 9.25 -19.67 5.10
N PHE A 90 7.99 -19.83 4.70
CA PHE A 90 6.93 -20.17 5.63
C PHE A 90 7.23 -21.45 6.42
N LEU A 91 7.85 -22.44 5.78
CA LEU A 91 8.21 -23.70 6.42
C LEU A 91 9.33 -23.56 7.47
N GLU A 92 10.15 -22.50 7.34
CA GLU A 92 11.17 -22.14 8.33
C GLU A 92 10.59 -21.34 9.52
N ILE A 93 9.34 -20.86 9.42
CA ILE A 93 8.65 -20.13 10.48
C ILE A 93 8.06 -21.13 11.49
N ASP A 94 7.25 -22.09 10.99
CA ASP A 94 6.60 -23.10 11.81
C ASP A 94 6.47 -24.42 11.02
N PRO A 95 6.80 -25.58 11.61
CA PRO A 95 6.64 -26.90 10.98
C PRO A 95 5.21 -27.23 10.53
N ALA A 96 4.20 -26.62 11.13
CA ALA A 96 2.80 -26.82 10.76
C ALA A 96 2.47 -26.31 9.34
N PHE A 97 3.31 -25.45 8.76
CA PHE A 97 3.19 -25.03 7.37
C PHE A 97 3.71 -26.07 6.35
N THR A 98 4.18 -27.22 6.81
CA THR A 98 4.67 -28.28 5.90
C THR A 98 3.56 -28.77 4.97
N GLY A 99 3.78 -28.63 3.65
CA GLY A 99 2.85 -29.11 2.63
C GLY A 99 1.84 -28.07 2.12
N ILE A 100 1.77 -26.89 2.71
CA ILE A 100 0.90 -25.84 2.14
C ILE A 100 1.54 -25.24 0.86
N PRO A 101 0.75 -24.89 -0.15
CA PRO A 101 1.26 -24.14 -1.30
C PRO A 101 1.66 -22.74 -0.90
N THR A 102 2.81 -22.28 -1.40
CA THR A 102 3.34 -20.96 -1.14
C THR A 102 3.87 -20.30 -2.41
N SER A 103 3.84 -18.99 -2.48
CA SER A 103 4.37 -18.23 -3.60
C SER A 103 4.98 -16.90 -3.18
N ARG A 104 5.80 -16.31 -4.06
CA ARG A 104 6.29 -14.93 -3.94
C ARG A 104 5.74 -14.10 -5.09
N HIS A 105 5.35 -12.87 -4.78
CA HIS A 105 4.84 -11.87 -5.72
C HIS A 105 5.73 -10.64 -5.73
N GLU A 106 5.93 -10.08 -6.92
CA GLU A 106 6.76 -8.89 -7.14
C GLU A 106 6.00 -7.89 -8.05
N ALA A 107 5.99 -6.64 -7.65
CA ALA A 107 5.54 -5.47 -8.42
C ALA A 107 6.18 -4.20 -7.82
N ALA A 108 7.49 -4.23 -7.61
CA ALA A 108 8.24 -3.18 -6.92
C ALA A 108 7.60 -2.86 -5.56
N CYS A 109 7.38 -1.58 -5.24
CA CYS A 109 6.76 -1.16 -3.97
C CYS A 109 5.30 -1.64 -3.79
N ALA A 110 4.65 -2.15 -4.84
CA ALA A 110 3.30 -2.72 -4.77
C ALA A 110 3.27 -4.24 -4.54
N SER A 111 4.42 -4.89 -4.31
CA SER A 111 4.53 -6.34 -4.15
C SER A 111 3.61 -6.92 -3.08
N GLY A 112 3.47 -6.24 -1.93
CA GLY A 112 2.56 -6.65 -0.87
C GLY A 112 1.09 -6.60 -1.27
N SER A 113 0.69 -5.55 -2.01
CA SER A 113 -0.68 -5.44 -2.53
C SER A 113 -0.99 -6.48 -3.60
N ILE A 114 -0.03 -6.81 -4.48
CA ILE A 114 -0.21 -7.88 -5.48
C ILE A 114 -0.30 -9.25 -4.81
N ALA A 115 0.46 -9.50 -3.74
CA ALA A 115 0.33 -10.73 -2.96
C ALA A 115 -1.06 -10.87 -2.32
N LEU A 116 -1.60 -9.78 -1.75
CA LEU A 116 -2.97 -9.73 -1.23
C LEU A 116 -4.02 -9.94 -2.33
N LEU A 117 -3.83 -9.30 -3.49
CA LEU A 117 -4.76 -9.45 -4.63
C LEU A 117 -4.77 -10.89 -5.16
N ALA A 118 -3.61 -11.54 -5.23
CA ALA A 118 -3.50 -12.94 -5.64
C ALA A 118 -4.20 -13.89 -4.63
N ALA A 119 -3.93 -13.70 -3.33
CA ALA A 119 -4.58 -14.48 -2.28
C ALA A 119 -6.10 -14.27 -2.28
N SER A 120 -6.56 -13.02 -2.46
CA SER A 120 -8.00 -12.72 -2.57
C SER A 120 -8.64 -13.45 -3.75
N ALA A 121 -7.98 -13.47 -4.92
CA ALA A 121 -8.48 -14.19 -6.09
C ALA A 121 -8.59 -15.71 -5.87
N GLU A 122 -7.72 -16.31 -5.08
CA GLU A 122 -7.79 -17.73 -4.72
C GLU A 122 -8.95 -18.03 -3.76
N ILE A 123 -9.22 -17.13 -2.80
CA ILE A 123 -10.40 -17.20 -1.93
C ILE A 123 -11.68 -17.01 -2.76
N GLU A 124 -11.74 -15.99 -3.62
CA GLU A 124 -12.88 -15.75 -4.53
C GLU A 124 -13.13 -16.93 -5.46
N ALA A 125 -12.07 -17.62 -5.90
CA ALA A 125 -12.16 -18.83 -6.72
C ALA A 125 -12.52 -20.10 -5.92
N GLN A 126 -12.70 -19.99 -4.60
CA GLN A 126 -13.03 -21.11 -3.70
C GLN A 126 -11.99 -22.25 -3.73
N ARG A 127 -10.71 -21.89 -3.93
CA ARG A 127 -9.61 -22.85 -3.86
C ARG A 127 -9.20 -23.14 -2.42
N TYR A 128 -9.26 -22.10 -1.59
CA TYR A 128 -8.85 -22.10 -0.18
C TYR A 128 -9.83 -21.27 0.63
N ASP A 129 -9.95 -21.60 1.90
CA ASP A 129 -10.79 -20.88 2.85
C ASP A 129 -10.01 -19.90 3.73
N LEU A 130 -8.70 -20.13 3.91
CA LEU A 130 -7.84 -19.30 4.75
C LEU A 130 -6.45 -19.12 4.11
N ALA A 131 -6.08 -17.85 3.89
CA ALA A 131 -4.76 -17.49 3.36
C ALA A 131 -3.99 -16.61 4.34
N CYS A 132 -2.68 -16.84 4.43
CA CYS A 132 -1.73 -15.95 5.10
C CYS A 132 -0.92 -15.17 4.06
N VAL A 133 -0.91 -13.84 4.17
CA VAL A 133 -0.10 -12.98 3.29
C VAL A 133 0.91 -12.22 4.12
N VAL A 134 2.19 -12.30 3.78
CA VAL A 134 3.26 -11.53 4.41
C VAL A 134 3.99 -10.69 3.38
N GLY A 135 4.13 -9.40 3.66
CA GLY A 135 5.05 -8.52 2.95
C GLY A 135 6.32 -8.32 3.76
N VAL A 136 7.49 -8.36 3.13
CA VAL A 136 8.78 -8.22 3.83
C VAL A 136 9.81 -7.54 2.95
N GLU A 137 10.62 -6.65 3.56
CA GLU A 137 11.82 -6.11 2.92
C GLU A 137 12.89 -5.78 3.96
N GLN A 138 14.15 -6.13 3.65
CA GLN A 138 15.32 -5.80 4.49
C GLN A 138 16.26 -4.88 3.70
N MET A 139 16.10 -3.58 3.85
CA MET A 139 16.77 -2.58 3.02
C MET A 139 18.00 -1.93 3.70
N LYS A 140 18.10 -2.04 5.04
CA LYS A 140 19.20 -1.47 5.82
C LYS A 140 20.44 -2.40 5.88
N SER A 141 20.51 -3.41 5.01
CA SER A 141 21.63 -4.35 4.90
C SER A 141 22.82 -3.78 4.12
N VAL A 142 22.61 -2.71 3.35
CA VAL A 142 23.60 -2.05 2.50
C VAL A 142 23.63 -0.55 2.76
N GLY A 143 24.65 0.15 2.23
CA GLY A 143 24.74 1.60 2.30
C GLY A 143 23.72 2.33 1.41
N PRO A 144 23.46 3.64 1.64
CA PRO A 144 22.42 4.38 0.93
C PRO A 144 22.58 4.39 -0.59
N GLY A 145 23.79 4.57 -1.12
CA GLY A 145 24.05 4.60 -2.56
C GLY A 145 23.78 3.26 -3.24
N GLU A 146 24.24 2.15 -2.63
CA GLU A 146 23.97 0.79 -3.11
C GLU A 146 22.48 0.46 -3.00
N GLY A 147 21.83 0.85 -1.90
CA GLY A 147 20.38 0.69 -1.73
C GLY A 147 19.57 1.50 -2.74
N GLY A 148 20.03 2.70 -3.09
CA GLY A 148 19.44 3.52 -4.15
C GLY A 148 19.54 2.87 -5.54
N ASP A 149 20.67 2.26 -5.85
CA ASP A 149 20.87 1.51 -7.09
C ASP A 149 19.96 0.28 -7.15
N PHE A 150 19.85 -0.49 -6.06
CA PHE A 150 18.93 -1.64 -5.97
C PHE A 150 17.47 -1.21 -6.17
N LEU A 151 17.04 -0.12 -5.53
CA LEU A 151 15.72 0.44 -5.76
C LEU A 151 15.52 0.86 -7.23
N GLY A 152 16.57 1.34 -7.89
CA GLY A 152 16.57 1.71 -9.30
C GLY A 152 16.05 0.63 -10.23
N THR A 153 16.15 -0.66 -9.83
CA THR A 153 15.63 -1.79 -10.61
C THR A 153 14.10 -1.84 -10.71
N ALA A 154 13.38 -1.03 -9.93
CA ALA A 154 11.94 -0.84 -10.08
C ALA A 154 11.54 0.12 -11.23
N ALA A 155 12.49 0.76 -11.88
CA ALA A 155 12.35 1.52 -13.12
C ALA A 155 12.94 0.75 -14.29
N TRP A 156 12.94 1.31 -15.49
CA TRP A 156 13.76 0.75 -16.58
C TRP A 156 15.22 1.09 -16.31
N TYR A 157 15.91 0.17 -15.62
CA TYR A 157 17.23 0.40 -15.06
C TYR A 157 18.22 1.04 -16.05
N GLU A 158 18.36 0.47 -17.24
CA GLU A 158 19.32 0.97 -18.26
C GLU A 158 19.04 2.40 -18.74
N LEU A 159 17.78 2.86 -18.70
CA LEU A 159 17.36 4.13 -19.26
C LEU A 159 17.08 5.20 -18.20
N GLU A 160 16.70 4.81 -16.98
CA GLU A 160 16.18 5.73 -15.97
C GLU A 160 16.94 5.72 -14.65
N ALA A 161 17.72 4.65 -14.36
CA ALA A 161 18.36 4.48 -13.06
C ALA A 161 19.88 4.35 -13.14
N LYS A 162 20.42 3.70 -14.17
CA LYS A 162 21.85 3.39 -14.29
C LYS A 162 22.74 4.62 -14.17
N GLY A 163 23.66 4.60 -13.20
CA GLY A 163 24.59 5.71 -12.95
C GLY A 163 23.95 6.93 -12.26
N ILE A 164 22.71 6.79 -11.76
CA ILE A 164 22.02 7.81 -10.96
C ILE A 164 22.01 7.34 -9.51
N GLU A 165 22.62 8.10 -8.61
CA GLU A 165 22.78 7.73 -7.20
C GLU A 165 21.43 7.46 -6.51
N PHE A 166 20.46 8.35 -6.70
CA PHE A 166 19.10 8.23 -6.15
C PHE A 166 18.07 8.44 -7.26
N PRO A 167 17.74 7.41 -8.06
CA PRO A 167 16.88 7.58 -9.23
C PRO A 167 15.43 7.94 -8.87
N PHE A 168 14.87 7.39 -7.78
CA PHE A 168 13.47 7.62 -7.43
C PHE A 168 13.15 9.05 -6.97
N PRO A 169 13.94 9.71 -6.11
CA PRO A 169 13.77 11.15 -5.84
C PRO A 169 13.71 11.99 -7.13
N LYS A 170 14.57 11.70 -8.11
CA LYS A 170 14.54 12.41 -9.40
C LYS A 170 13.29 12.13 -10.21
N LEU A 171 12.80 10.89 -10.25
CA LEU A 171 11.58 10.52 -10.99
C LEU A 171 10.33 11.15 -10.37
N PHE A 172 10.22 11.15 -9.04
CA PHE A 172 9.10 11.81 -8.34
C PHE A 172 9.25 13.34 -8.27
N GLY A 173 10.47 13.87 -8.36
CA GLY A 173 10.71 15.28 -8.65
C GLY A 173 10.11 15.70 -9.99
N LYS A 174 10.33 14.90 -11.05
CA LYS A 174 9.70 15.11 -12.37
C LYS A 174 8.16 15.03 -12.31
N LEU A 175 7.58 14.22 -11.43
CA LEU A 175 6.13 14.22 -11.21
C LEU A 175 5.66 15.57 -10.68
N GLY A 176 6.33 16.12 -9.67
CA GLY A 176 6.06 17.45 -9.17
C GLY A 176 6.25 18.54 -10.22
N ASP A 177 7.31 18.44 -11.03
CA ASP A 177 7.55 19.37 -12.14
C ASP A 177 6.46 19.33 -13.20
N GLU A 178 5.89 18.17 -13.49
CA GLU A 178 4.75 18.05 -14.42
C GLU A 178 3.46 18.64 -13.83
N TYR A 179 3.23 18.49 -12.52
CA TYR A 179 2.13 19.20 -11.83
C TYR A 179 2.31 20.71 -11.89
N ASP A 180 3.52 21.19 -11.60
CA ASP A 180 3.84 22.62 -11.64
C ASP A 180 3.62 23.20 -13.05
N LYS A 181 4.07 22.50 -14.06
CA LYS A 181 3.90 22.89 -15.47
C LYS A 181 2.42 22.95 -15.88
N ARG A 182 1.58 21.99 -15.46
CA ARG A 182 0.16 21.91 -15.86
C ARG A 182 -0.73 22.85 -15.06
N TYR A 183 -0.50 22.92 -13.74
CA TYR A 183 -1.47 23.48 -12.78
C TYR A 183 -0.86 24.47 -11.77
N GLY A 184 0.46 24.54 -11.70
CA GLY A 184 1.16 25.21 -10.61
C GLY A 184 1.23 24.32 -9.35
N LEU A 185 2.41 24.24 -8.75
CA LEU A 185 2.66 23.53 -7.50
C LEU A 185 3.59 24.38 -6.64
N LYS A 186 3.22 24.60 -5.39
CA LYS A 186 4.04 25.33 -4.43
C LYS A 186 4.71 24.37 -3.46
N ASP A 187 5.98 24.65 -3.13
CA ASP A 187 6.74 23.84 -2.18
C ASP A 187 6.15 23.86 -0.77
N GLU A 188 5.41 24.93 -0.42
CA GLU A 188 4.66 25.05 0.82
C GLU A 188 3.65 23.92 1.03
N HIS A 189 3.01 23.47 -0.04
CA HIS A 189 2.05 22.35 0.04
C HIS A 189 2.75 21.01 0.26
N LEU A 190 3.96 20.81 -0.32
CA LEU A 190 4.76 19.61 -0.07
C LEU A 190 5.27 19.58 1.38
N ALA A 191 5.70 20.72 1.90
CA ALA A 191 6.13 20.84 3.30
C ALA A 191 4.98 20.57 4.28
N GLU A 192 3.76 21.00 3.95
CA GLU A 192 2.58 20.71 4.79
C GLU A 192 2.26 19.21 4.81
N ILE A 193 2.27 18.52 3.65
CA ILE A 193 2.12 17.07 3.55
C ILE A 193 3.17 16.36 4.43
N SER A 194 4.44 16.75 4.30
CA SER A 194 5.52 16.21 5.13
C SER A 194 5.24 16.39 6.62
N THR A 195 4.87 17.60 7.02
CA THR A 195 4.57 17.95 8.42
C THR A 195 3.44 17.12 9.00
N ILE A 196 2.35 16.94 8.24
CA ILE A 196 1.20 16.11 8.62
C ILE A 196 1.63 14.66 8.82
N ASN A 197 2.36 14.08 7.84
CA ASN A 197 2.75 12.66 7.91
C ASN A 197 3.73 12.37 9.05
N TYR A 198 4.68 13.27 9.32
CA TYR A 198 5.54 13.13 10.51
C TYR A 198 4.75 13.29 11.82
N ALA A 199 3.76 14.19 11.87
CA ALA A 199 2.90 14.35 13.05
C ALA A 199 2.05 13.09 13.29
N ASN A 200 1.45 12.52 12.24
CA ASN A 200 0.69 11.27 12.31
C ASN A 200 1.60 10.09 12.70
N GLY A 201 2.84 10.03 12.17
CA GLY A 201 3.82 9.02 12.53
C GLY A 201 4.16 8.97 14.02
N LYS A 202 4.08 10.10 14.74
CA LYS A 202 4.28 10.13 16.20
C LYS A 202 3.19 9.41 16.98
N LEU A 203 1.99 9.32 16.42
CA LEU A 203 0.84 8.66 17.04
C LEU A 203 0.85 7.13 16.83
N ASN A 204 1.66 6.65 15.85
CA ASN A 204 1.74 5.24 15.52
C ASN A 204 2.92 4.56 16.24
N PRO A 205 2.67 3.61 17.15
CA PRO A 205 3.71 2.95 17.94
C PRO A 205 4.72 2.15 17.10
N ASN A 206 4.35 1.77 15.88
CA ASN A 206 5.20 1.01 14.97
C ASN A 206 5.92 1.88 13.93
N ALA A 207 5.68 3.20 13.92
CA ALA A 207 6.27 4.11 12.95
C ALA A 207 7.79 4.30 13.17
N GLN A 208 8.52 4.32 12.06
CA GLN A 208 9.97 4.53 12.09
C GLN A 208 10.34 5.89 12.69
N THR A 209 9.56 6.92 12.38
CA THR A 209 9.89 8.31 12.72
C THR A 209 9.18 8.81 13.99
N ARG A 210 8.51 7.94 14.75
CA ARG A 210 7.69 8.31 15.91
C ARG A 210 8.39 9.16 16.98
N THR A 211 9.71 9.08 17.03
CA THR A 211 10.55 9.89 17.95
C THR A 211 11.23 11.06 17.26
N TRP A 212 11.02 11.25 15.97
CA TRP A 212 11.65 12.32 15.22
C TRP A 212 10.83 13.61 15.36
N TYR A 213 11.51 14.74 15.15
CA TYR A 213 10.86 16.03 15.13
C TYR A 213 10.92 16.62 13.73
N MET A 214 9.78 16.96 13.18
CA MET A 214 9.62 17.67 11.92
C MET A 214 8.49 18.68 12.09
N ASN A 215 8.75 19.93 11.84
CA ASN A 215 7.73 20.97 11.75
C ASN A 215 7.77 21.62 10.36
N TYR A 216 6.83 22.50 10.10
CA TYR A 216 6.72 23.18 8.81
C TYR A 216 7.99 23.95 8.41
N ASP A 217 8.59 24.72 9.35
CA ASP A 217 9.79 25.50 9.07
C ASP A 217 10.98 24.60 8.69
N GLN A 218 11.11 23.43 9.34
CA GLN A 218 12.12 22.44 8.99
C GLN A 218 11.86 21.79 7.64
N ALA A 219 10.59 21.47 7.32
CA ALA A 219 10.22 20.93 6.03
C ALA A 219 10.42 21.94 4.89
N MET A 220 10.26 23.24 5.17
CA MET A 220 10.52 24.34 4.23
C MET A 220 11.99 24.74 4.14
N SER A 221 12.83 24.32 5.09
CA SER A 221 14.25 24.65 5.10
C SER A 221 14.96 24.14 3.83
N ARG A 222 15.97 24.86 3.39
CA ARG A 222 16.84 24.50 2.25
C ARG A 222 18.31 24.44 2.68
N ASP A 223 18.55 24.23 3.96
CA ASP A 223 19.86 24.11 4.56
C ASP A 223 20.46 22.70 4.40
N GLU A 224 21.61 22.46 5.03
CA GLU A 224 22.32 21.18 4.98
C GLU A 224 21.53 20.01 5.60
N PHE A 225 20.56 20.29 6.48
CA PHE A 225 19.72 19.26 7.14
C PHE A 225 18.52 18.84 6.30
N ASN A 226 18.09 19.68 5.35
CA ASN A 226 17.01 19.40 4.41
C ASN A 226 17.41 19.73 2.97
N GLY A 227 18.59 19.29 2.56
CA GLY A 227 19.10 19.49 1.21
C GLY A 227 18.29 18.75 0.15
N SER A 228 18.38 19.21 -1.12
CA SER A 228 17.77 18.52 -2.25
C SER A 228 18.47 17.18 -2.51
N ILE A 229 17.68 16.14 -2.75
CA ILE A 229 18.16 14.80 -3.16
C ILE A 229 17.91 14.57 -4.66
N GLY A 230 16.93 15.23 -5.25
CA GLY A 230 16.61 15.06 -6.67
C GLY A 230 15.62 16.09 -7.20
N GLY A 231 16.09 17.11 -7.92
CA GLY A 231 15.24 18.19 -8.41
C GLY A 231 14.60 18.97 -7.27
N ARG A 232 13.28 19.03 -7.23
CA ARG A 232 12.53 19.70 -6.16
C ARG A 232 12.37 18.87 -4.87
N ILE A 233 12.76 17.59 -4.89
CA ILE A 233 12.63 16.69 -3.73
C ILE A 233 13.74 16.96 -2.72
N HIS A 234 13.35 17.21 -1.48
CA HIS A 234 14.21 17.39 -0.32
C HIS A 234 14.18 16.18 0.61
N ILE A 235 15.05 16.13 1.61
CA ILE A 235 15.10 15.01 2.57
C ILE A 235 13.75 14.82 3.27
N SER A 236 13.10 15.91 3.68
CA SER A 236 11.79 15.87 4.35
C SER A 236 10.65 15.34 3.46
N ASP A 237 10.82 15.42 2.14
CA ASP A 237 9.83 14.95 1.18
C ASP A 237 9.86 13.43 0.96
N CYS A 238 10.83 12.74 1.54
CA CYS A 238 11.10 11.33 1.26
C CYS A 238 10.66 10.41 2.38
N SER A 239 10.09 9.26 2.01
CA SER A 239 10.03 8.13 2.92
C SER A 239 11.43 7.64 3.25
N GLN A 240 11.57 7.06 4.44
CA GLN A 240 12.84 6.56 4.92
C GLN A 240 13.13 5.13 4.43
N VAL A 241 14.42 4.80 4.26
CA VAL A 241 14.84 3.39 4.08
C VAL A 241 14.46 2.61 5.34
N THR A 242 13.68 1.56 5.18
CA THR A 242 13.06 0.83 6.29
C THR A 242 13.25 -0.68 6.13
N ASP A 243 13.58 -1.35 7.23
CA ASP A 243 13.44 -2.79 7.36
C ASP A 243 12.08 -3.11 7.99
N GLY A 244 11.39 -4.14 7.51
CA GLY A 244 10.16 -4.57 8.16
C GLY A 244 9.38 -5.62 7.43
N ALA A 245 8.39 -6.17 8.15
CA ALA A 245 7.39 -7.09 7.62
C ALA A 245 6.02 -6.76 8.20
N ALA A 246 4.98 -7.04 7.41
CA ALA A 246 3.60 -7.04 7.86
C ALA A 246 2.91 -8.31 7.35
N ALA A 247 2.11 -8.94 8.17
CA ALA A 247 1.35 -10.14 7.80
C ALA A 247 -0.14 -9.95 8.07
N MET A 248 -0.97 -10.58 7.27
CA MET A 248 -2.42 -10.49 7.32
C MET A 248 -3.04 -11.85 7.02
N LEU A 249 -4.17 -12.13 7.67
CA LEU A 249 -5.01 -13.30 7.42
C LEU A 249 -6.29 -12.85 6.72
N ILE A 250 -6.58 -13.48 5.57
CA ILE A 250 -7.80 -13.27 4.82
C ILE A 250 -8.54 -14.60 4.63
N ALA A 251 -9.87 -14.55 4.63
CA ALA A 251 -10.68 -15.75 4.68
C ALA A 251 -11.91 -15.68 3.78
N SER A 252 -12.41 -16.89 3.43
CA SER A 252 -13.72 -17.09 2.84
C SER A 252 -14.85 -16.74 3.82
N PRO A 253 -16.08 -16.50 3.34
CA PRO A 253 -17.23 -16.29 4.21
C PRO A 253 -17.48 -17.46 5.18
N GLU A 254 -17.22 -18.68 4.71
CA GLU A 254 -17.40 -19.89 5.53
C GLU A 254 -16.42 -19.96 6.69
N TYR A 255 -15.13 -19.71 6.41
CA TYR A 255 -14.12 -19.68 7.47
C TYR A 255 -14.32 -18.49 8.41
N ALA A 256 -14.60 -17.29 7.86
CA ALA A 256 -14.84 -16.09 8.66
C ALA A 256 -16.00 -16.26 9.64
N LYS A 257 -17.08 -16.94 9.24
CA LYS A 257 -18.19 -17.27 10.15
C LYS A 257 -17.76 -18.19 11.29
N LYS A 258 -17.04 -19.28 10.99
CA LYS A 258 -16.52 -20.22 12.01
C LYS A 258 -15.56 -19.49 12.98
N TRP A 259 -14.73 -18.64 12.45
CA TRP A 259 -13.81 -17.82 13.24
C TRP A 259 -14.55 -16.82 14.12
N ALA A 260 -15.55 -16.11 13.58
CA ALA A 260 -16.38 -15.16 14.33
C ALA A 260 -17.07 -15.83 15.53
N ASP A 261 -17.68 -16.99 15.29
CA ASP A 261 -18.32 -17.81 16.35
C ASP A 261 -17.30 -18.21 17.43
N ARG A 262 -16.05 -18.57 17.03
CA ARG A 262 -14.97 -18.98 17.94
C ARG A 262 -14.48 -17.84 18.83
N VAL A 263 -14.27 -16.63 18.25
CA VAL A 263 -13.74 -15.48 18.99
C VAL A 263 -14.82 -14.61 19.63
N GLY A 264 -16.10 -14.89 19.35
CA GLY A 264 -17.25 -14.24 19.98
C GLY A 264 -17.54 -12.84 19.42
N VAL A 265 -17.34 -12.62 18.11
CA VAL A 265 -17.65 -11.35 17.43
C VAL A 265 -18.75 -11.55 16.37
N PRO A 266 -19.58 -10.53 16.09
CA PRO A 266 -20.54 -10.60 14.99
C PRO A 266 -19.84 -10.69 13.63
N LEU A 267 -20.32 -11.56 12.73
CA LEU A 267 -19.74 -11.69 11.37
C LEU A 267 -19.74 -10.36 10.61
N GLU A 268 -20.80 -9.59 10.75
CA GLU A 268 -20.96 -8.27 10.11
C GLU A 268 -19.98 -7.20 10.60
N SER A 269 -19.34 -7.41 11.76
CA SER A 269 -18.29 -6.52 12.27
C SER A 269 -16.90 -6.81 11.71
N ILE A 270 -16.73 -7.94 11.01
CA ILE A 270 -15.45 -8.32 10.42
C ILE A 270 -15.26 -7.53 9.11
N PRO A 271 -14.15 -6.79 8.97
CA PRO A 271 -13.86 -6.06 7.73
C PRO A 271 -13.72 -6.98 6.52
N ARG A 272 -14.10 -6.45 5.36
CA ARG A 272 -14.02 -7.14 4.06
C ARG A 272 -13.26 -6.29 3.05
N ILE A 273 -12.70 -6.94 2.04
CA ILE A 273 -12.26 -6.27 0.82
C ILE A 273 -13.53 -5.98 0.01
N LYS A 274 -14.10 -4.79 0.18
CA LYS A 274 -15.34 -4.36 -0.52
C LYS A 274 -15.11 -4.06 -1.98
N GLY A 275 -13.90 -3.67 -2.33
CA GLY A 275 -13.54 -3.37 -3.69
C GLY A 275 -12.03 -3.30 -3.89
N TRP A 276 -11.62 -3.52 -5.12
CA TRP A 276 -10.22 -3.44 -5.51
C TRP A 276 -10.06 -2.86 -6.92
N GLY A 277 -8.91 -2.24 -7.17
CA GLY A 277 -8.49 -1.77 -8.48
C GLY A 277 -7.02 -2.11 -8.70
N HIS A 278 -6.67 -2.44 -9.94
CA HIS A 278 -5.28 -2.73 -10.34
C HIS A 278 -5.08 -2.29 -11.78
N ASN A 279 -4.00 -1.56 -12.02
CA ASN A 279 -3.56 -1.16 -13.35
C ASN A 279 -2.04 -1.21 -13.46
N THR A 280 -1.57 -1.44 -14.69
CA THR A 280 -0.16 -1.35 -15.05
C THR A 280 -0.01 -0.40 -16.24
N ALA A 281 0.88 0.57 -16.10
CA ALA A 281 1.23 1.53 -17.15
C ALA A 281 2.63 1.23 -17.73
N ARG A 282 3.09 2.08 -18.67
CA ARG A 282 4.45 2.01 -19.21
C ARG A 282 5.49 2.03 -18.08
N ILE A 283 6.59 1.30 -18.26
CA ILE A 283 7.67 1.28 -17.28
C ILE A 283 8.35 2.65 -17.17
N ARG A 284 8.64 3.31 -18.30
CA ARG A 284 9.28 4.63 -18.32
C ARG A 284 8.35 5.74 -17.86
N PHE A 285 8.85 6.61 -16.97
CA PHE A 285 8.09 7.76 -16.49
C PHE A 285 7.72 8.72 -17.63
N GLU A 286 8.66 9.06 -18.50
CA GLU A 286 8.42 9.99 -19.63
C GLU A 286 7.38 9.49 -20.61
N ASP A 287 7.28 8.17 -20.83
CA ASP A 287 6.25 7.60 -21.70
C ASP A 287 4.86 7.74 -21.08
N LYS A 288 4.73 7.57 -19.75
CA LYS A 288 3.47 7.82 -19.02
C LYS A 288 3.01 9.26 -19.19
N ILE A 289 3.91 10.22 -19.00
CA ILE A 289 3.62 11.66 -19.14
C ILE A 289 3.23 12.00 -20.58
N ARG A 290 3.93 11.44 -21.57
CA ARG A 290 3.58 11.65 -22.99
C ARG A 290 2.18 11.10 -23.31
N GLU A 291 1.84 9.91 -22.82
CA GLU A 291 0.52 9.30 -23.03
C GLU A 291 -0.60 10.07 -22.33
N SER A 292 -0.31 10.72 -21.20
CA SER A 292 -1.27 11.52 -20.44
C SER A 292 -1.35 13.00 -20.83
N ALA A 293 -0.65 13.43 -21.90
CA ALA A 293 -0.54 14.84 -22.28
C ALA A 293 -1.90 15.55 -22.52
N ASN A 294 -2.92 14.80 -22.95
CA ASN A 294 -4.27 15.31 -23.19
C ASN A 294 -5.26 14.91 -22.08
N SER A 295 -4.78 14.30 -20.98
CA SER A 295 -5.60 13.95 -19.82
C SER A 295 -5.55 15.08 -18.79
N GLU A 296 -6.68 15.32 -18.13
CA GLU A 296 -6.72 16.19 -16.95
C GLU A 296 -5.99 15.59 -15.74
N TYR A 297 -5.77 14.28 -15.69
CA TYR A 297 -4.96 13.62 -14.67
C TYR A 297 -3.55 13.38 -15.18
N VAL A 298 -2.55 13.63 -14.33
CA VAL A 298 -1.12 13.40 -14.67
C VAL A 298 -0.84 11.92 -14.87
N LEU A 299 -1.43 11.04 -14.05
CA LEU A 299 -1.35 9.59 -14.19
C LEU A 299 -2.77 8.97 -14.24
N PRO A 300 -3.48 9.04 -15.39
CA PRO A 300 -4.90 8.67 -15.47
C PRO A 300 -5.16 7.20 -15.12
N HIS A 301 -4.20 6.31 -15.26
CA HIS A 301 -4.32 4.91 -14.84
C HIS A 301 -4.39 4.77 -13.32
N VAL A 302 -3.74 5.66 -12.55
CA VAL A 302 -3.86 5.72 -11.09
C VAL A 302 -5.29 6.12 -10.70
N ARG A 303 -5.83 7.16 -11.34
CA ARG A 303 -7.25 7.54 -11.15
C ARG A 303 -8.18 6.36 -11.47
N SER A 304 -7.95 5.67 -12.57
CA SER A 304 -8.73 4.48 -12.97
C SER A 304 -8.65 3.35 -11.92
N THR A 305 -7.49 3.16 -11.30
CA THR A 305 -7.29 2.18 -10.22
C THR A 305 -8.16 2.51 -9.00
N VAL A 306 -8.12 3.77 -8.55
CA VAL A 306 -8.92 4.27 -7.42
C VAL A 306 -10.42 4.10 -7.70
N THR A 307 -10.90 4.61 -8.84
CA THR A 307 -12.33 4.54 -9.19
C THR A 307 -12.83 3.12 -9.45
N SER A 308 -11.96 2.21 -9.90
CA SER A 308 -12.31 0.80 -10.04
C SER A 308 -12.56 0.12 -8.70
N ALA A 309 -11.78 0.46 -7.67
CA ALA A 309 -12.01 -0.02 -6.31
C ALA A 309 -13.33 0.53 -5.75
N GLN A 310 -13.58 1.84 -5.90
CA GLN A 310 -14.82 2.49 -5.47
C GLN A 310 -16.05 1.86 -6.15
N LYS A 311 -16.01 1.69 -7.46
CA LYS A 311 -17.10 1.08 -8.23
C LYS A 311 -17.42 -0.33 -7.76
N ARG A 312 -16.42 -1.18 -7.48
CA ARG A 312 -16.62 -2.55 -6.96
C ARG A 312 -17.20 -2.54 -5.56
N ALA A 313 -16.80 -1.58 -4.72
CA ALA A 313 -17.36 -1.39 -3.39
C ALA A 313 -18.77 -0.79 -3.37
N GLY A 314 -19.33 -0.40 -4.52
CA GLY A 314 -20.62 0.30 -4.59
C GLY A 314 -20.54 1.75 -4.08
N ILE A 315 -19.36 2.34 -3.99
CA ILE A 315 -19.12 3.72 -3.56
C ILE A 315 -19.10 4.61 -4.80
N ALA A 316 -19.94 5.64 -4.82
CA ALA A 316 -20.10 6.52 -5.97
C ALA A 316 -18.88 7.40 -6.22
N ASP A 317 -18.32 7.95 -5.13
CA ASP A 317 -17.16 8.83 -5.13
C ASP A 317 -16.47 8.82 -3.76
N THR A 318 -15.42 9.60 -3.60
CA THR A 318 -14.58 9.61 -2.38
C THR A 318 -15.32 10.14 -1.13
N SER A 319 -16.51 10.76 -1.26
CA SER A 319 -17.32 11.14 -0.10
C SER A 319 -17.83 9.94 0.71
N GLY A 320 -17.81 8.74 0.12
CA GLY A 320 -18.10 7.47 0.80
C GLY A 320 -16.88 6.79 1.44
N VAL A 321 -15.73 7.47 1.47
CA VAL A 321 -14.46 6.99 2.07
C VAL A 321 -14.13 7.88 3.25
N ASP A 322 -13.90 7.28 4.42
CA ASP A 322 -13.70 8.01 5.68
C ASP A 322 -12.22 8.38 5.92
N ALA A 323 -11.29 7.60 5.37
CA ALA A 323 -9.86 7.85 5.43
C ALA A 323 -9.13 7.17 4.27
N ILE A 324 -7.91 7.61 3.99
CA ILE A 324 -7.08 7.10 2.90
C ILE A 324 -5.69 6.76 3.42
N GLU A 325 -5.19 5.56 3.09
CA GLU A 325 -3.79 5.18 3.22
C GLU A 325 -3.15 5.17 1.83
N THR A 326 -2.47 6.23 1.46
CA THR A 326 -1.89 6.38 0.12
C THR A 326 -0.38 6.14 0.10
N HIS A 327 0.17 6.04 -1.11
CA HIS A 327 1.58 5.82 -1.36
C HIS A 327 2.33 7.16 -1.42
N ASP A 328 2.76 7.64 -0.28
CA ASP A 328 3.57 8.84 -0.11
C ASP A 328 5.07 8.50 0.01
N CYS A 329 5.61 7.71 -0.93
CA CYS A 329 7.07 7.53 -0.96
C CYS A 329 7.80 8.87 -1.12
N PHE A 330 7.13 9.85 -1.70
CA PHE A 330 7.50 11.27 -1.75
C PHE A 330 6.25 12.13 -1.60
N THR A 331 6.40 13.35 -1.10
CA THR A 331 5.29 14.30 -0.94
C THR A 331 4.57 14.60 -2.26
N THR A 332 5.29 14.59 -3.38
CA THR A 332 4.70 14.77 -4.73
C THR A 332 3.75 13.63 -5.11
N SER A 333 3.96 12.41 -4.63
CA SER A 333 3.02 11.30 -4.88
C SER A 333 1.75 11.41 -4.05
N GLU A 334 1.82 11.94 -2.82
CA GLU A 334 0.62 12.23 -2.05
C GLU A 334 -0.13 13.44 -2.62
N TYR A 335 0.58 14.51 -3.03
CA TYR A 335 -0.02 15.64 -3.72
C TYR A 335 -0.83 15.20 -4.95
N MET A 336 -0.26 14.28 -5.76
CA MET A 336 -0.98 13.64 -6.86
C MET A 336 -2.19 12.84 -6.36
N ALA A 337 -2.03 12.07 -5.29
CA ALA A 337 -3.09 11.21 -4.80
C ALA A 337 -4.36 11.99 -4.43
N ILE A 338 -4.25 13.20 -3.89
CA ILE A 338 -5.38 14.05 -3.47
C ILE A 338 -6.41 14.22 -4.60
N ASP A 339 -5.98 14.68 -5.77
CA ASP A 339 -6.88 14.86 -6.91
C ASP A 339 -7.22 13.52 -7.61
N HIS A 340 -6.29 12.54 -7.63
CA HIS A 340 -6.52 11.23 -8.19
C HIS A 340 -7.51 10.39 -7.38
N PHE A 341 -7.66 10.63 -6.08
CA PHE A 341 -8.78 10.13 -5.30
C PHE A 341 -10.08 10.89 -5.60
N GLY A 342 -9.99 12.14 -6.04
CA GLY A 342 -11.12 13.02 -6.32
C GLY A 342 -11.59 13.78 -5.06
N LEU A 343 -10.69 14.07 -4.12
CA LEU A 343 -10.98 14.99 -3.03
C LEU A 343 -11.15 16.41 -3.58
N THR A 344 -10.44 16.70 -4.65
CA THR A 344 -10.49 17.97 -5.39
C THR A 344 -10.64 17.70 -6.88
N ALA A 345 -10.90 18.73 -7.67
CA ALA A 345 -10.77 18.66 -9.12
C ALA A 345 -9.29 18.46 -9.53
N PRO A 346 -9.03 17.96 -10.75
CA PRO A 346 -7.68 17.78 -11.26
C PRO A 346 -6.83 19.05 -11.18
N GLY A 347 -5.62 18.93 -10.63
CA GLY A 347 -4.69 20.04 -10.44
C GLY A 347 -4.99 20.96 -9.26
N GLU A 348 -6.03 20.67 -8.48
CA GLU A 348 -6.48 21.52 -7.35
C GLU A 348 -6.15 20.92 -5.97
N SER A 349 -5.21 19.97 -5.88
CA SER A 349 -4.83 19.29 -4.63
C SER A 349 -4.51 20.25 -3.49
N TRP A 350 -3.96 21.42 -3.81
CA TRP A 350 -3.67 22.48 -2.86
C TRP A 350 -4.89 22.94 -2.04
N LYS A 351 -6.11 22.87 -2.60
CA LYS A 351 -7.33 23.27 -1.88
C LYS A 351 -7.61 22.39 -0.66
N ALA A 352 -7.45 21.07 -0.78
CA ALA A 352 -7.64 20.16 0.34
C ALA A 352 -6.56 20.33 1.41
N ILE A 353 -5.33 20.68 1.00
CA ILE A 353 -4.22 20.93 1.91
C ILE A 353 -4.50 22.24 2.70
N GLU A 354 -4.78 23.35 2.01
CA GLU A 354 -5.03 24.66 2.63
C GLU A 354 -6.30 24.65 3.50
N ALA A 355 -7.29 23.80 3.18
CA ALA A 355 -8.50 23.62 3.99
C ALA A 355 -8.27 22.74 5.24
N GLY A 356 -7.14 22.05 5.36
CA GLY A 356 -6.88 21.09 6.42
C GLY A 356 -7.66 19.78 6.27
N ASP A 357 -8.26 19.52 5.12
CA ASP A 357 -9.12 18.35 4.87
C ASP A 357 -8.39 17.02 4.99
N ILE A 358 -7.07 16.99 4.69
CA ILE A 358 -6.23 15.79 4.69
C ILE A 358 -5.60 15.48 6.06
N ALA A 359 -5.60 16.41 7.00
CA ALA A 359 -5.05 16.23 8.33
C ALA A 359 -5.91 15.28 9.18
N LEU A 360 -5.31 14.66 10.20
CA LEU A 360 -6.07 13.88 11.18
C LEU A 360 -7.11 14.79 11.87
N GLY A 361 -8.38 14.40 11.80
CA GLY A 361 -9.52 15.25 12.22
C GLY A 361 -10.08 16.17 11.13
N GLY A 362 -9.46 16.20 9.95
CA GLY A 362 -10.00 16.86 8.75
C GLY A 362 -11.14 16.05 8.11
N LYS A 363 -11.63 16.53 6.96
CA LYS A 363 -12.79 15.94 6.28
C LYS A 363 -12.53 14.52 5.75
N THR A 364 -11.35 14.29 5.20
CA THR A 364 -10.92 12.97 4.69
C THR A 364 -9.43 12.81 4.98
N PRO A 365 -9.05 12.37 6.19
CA PRO A 365 -7.66 12.21 6.57
C PRO A 365 -6.89 11.31 5.61
N ILE A 366 -5.70 11.76 5.21
CA ILE A 366 -4.76 10.97 4.41
C ILE A 366 -3.61 10.54 5.30
N ASN A 367 -3.25 9.26 5.18
CA ASN A 367 -2.15 8.66 5.93
C ASN A 367 -2.24 8.90 7.46
N PRO A 368 -3.39 8.62 8.09
CA PRO A 368 -3.49 8.75 9.55
C PRO A 368 -2.45 7.89 10.29
N SER A 369 -1.98 6.78 9.67
CA SER A 369 -0.89 5.95 10.21
C SER A 369 0.49 6.62 10.19
N GLY A 370 0.66 7.75 9.50
CA GLY A 370 1.92 8.41 9.18
C GLY A 370 2.41 8.13 7.75
N GLY A 371 1.68 7.34 6.98
CA GLY A 371 2.02 7.02 5.59
C GLY A 371 3.35 6.27 5.45
N LEU A 372 4.05 6.50 4.36
CA LEU A 372 5.39 5.97 4.10
C LEU A 372 6.46 6.92 4.65
N ILE A 373 6.21 8.22 4.60
CA ILE A 373 7.12 9.26 5.12
C ILE A 373 7.29 9.12 6.63
N GLY A 374 6.18 9.07 7.36
CA GLY A 374 6.19 8.99 8.83
C GLY A 374 6.34 7.58 9.36
N ALA A 375 5.53 6.63 8.89
CA ALA A 375 5.55 5.26 9.42
C ALA A 375 6.72 4.43 8.90
N GLY A 376 7.19 4.66 7.66
CA GLY A 376 8.27 3.92 7.03
C GLY A 376 7.82 3.11 5.82
N HIS A 377 8.78 2.70 4.98
CA HIS A 377 8.54 2.09 3.69
C HIS A 377 9.42 0.85 3.42
N PRO A 378 9.23 -0.27 4.15
CA PRO A 378 9.78 -1.54 3.68
C PRO A 378 8.96 -1.95 2.45
N VAL A 379 9.55 -1.83 1.25
CA VAL A 379 8.79 -1.79 -0.01
C VAL A 379 7.87 -2.99 -0.22
N GLY A 380 8.35 -4.20 0.07
CA GLY A 380 7.54 -5.42 -0.04
C GLY A 380 6.43 -5.54 1.02
N ALA A 381 6.59 -4.88 2.18
CA ALA A 381 5.61 -4.92 3.27
C ALA A 381 4.51 -3.87 3.14
N THR A 382 4.77 -2.76 2.43
CA THR A 382 3.92 -1.57 2.44
C THR A 382 2.46 -1.84 2.09
N GLY A 383 2.19 -2.61 1.03
CA GLY A 383 0.81 -2.89 0.62
C GLY A 383 0.02 -3.71 1.64
N VAL A 384 0.68 -4.65 2.34
CA VAL A 384 0.05 -5.41 3.44
C VAL A 384 -0.19 -4.51 4.65
N ARG A 385 0.79 -3.68 5.02
CA ARG A 385 0.69 -2.71 6.11
C ARG A 385 -0.46 -1.72 5.89
N GLN A 386 -0.60 -1.15 4.68
CA GLN A 386 -1.69 -0.22 4.38
C GLN A 386 -3.07 -0.86 4.60
N VAL A 387 -3.27 -2.11 4.15
CA VAL A 387 -4.54 -2.82 4.38
C VAL A 387 -4.73 -3.17 5.87
N LEU A 388 -3.64 -3.48 6.60
CA LEU A 388 -3.70 -3.67 8.06
C LEU A 388 -4.08 -2.38 8.80
N ASP A 389 -3.59 -1.21 8.38
CA ASP A 389 -3.98 0.06 8.96
C ASP A 389 -5.45 0.39 8.64
N CYS A 390 -5.92 0.10 7.41
CA CYS A 390 -7.35 0.19 7.09
C CYS A 390 -8.20 -0.72 8.00
N HIS A 391 -7.76 -1.97 8.23
CA HIS A 391 -8.43 -2.89 9.16
C HIS A 391 -8.52 -2.29 10.57
N LYS A 392 -7.41 -1.75 11.09
CA LYS A 392 -7.40 -1.10 12.41
C LYS A 392 -8.36 0.08 12.49
N GLN A 393 -8.42 0.91 11.45
CA GLN A 393 -9.32 2.06 11.38
C GLN A 393 -10.80 1.63 11.46
N VAL A 394 -11.22 0.66 10.63
CA VAL A 394 -12.63 0.23 10.57
C VAL A 394 -13.06 -0.64 11.76
N THR A 395 -12.10 -1.22 12.50
CA THR A 395 -12.36 -1.96 13.74
C THR A 395 -12.21 -1.12 15.00
N GLY A 396 -11.82 0.15 14.90
CA GLY A 396 -11.60 1.04 16.04
C GLY A 396 -10.38 0.68 16.89
N THR A 397 -9.36 0.02 16.30
CA THR A 397 -8.17 -0.47 17.00
C THR A 397 -6.88 0.25 16.61
N ALA A 398 -6.98 1.38 15.91
CA ALA A 398 -5.83 2.15 15.48
C ALA A 398 -5.15 2.96 16.61
N GLY A 399 -5.75 3.05 17.80
CA GLY A 399 -5.17 3.79 18.91
C GLY A 399 -5.16 5.31 18.67
N ASP A 400 -4.03 5.97 18.94
CA ASP A 400 -3.94 7.43 18.89
C ASP A 400 -4.09 8.03 17.47
N TYR A 401 -3.91 7.22 16.41
CA TYR A 401 -4.15 7.67 15.02
C TYR A 401 -5.52 7.24 14.47
N GLN A 402 -6.46 6.89 15.35
CA GLN A 402 -7.81 6.48 14.97
C GLN A 402 -8.60 7.63 14.33
N VAL A 403 -9.17 7.36 13.16
CA VAL A 403 -10.23 8.19 12.56
C VAL A 403 -11.55 7.72 13.13
N GLU A 404 -12.21 8.60 13.89
CA GLU A 404 -13.42 8.23 14.61
C GLU A 404 -14.57 7.87 13.65
N GLY A 405 -15.21 6.74 13.90
CA GLY A 405 -16.36 6.27 13.13
C GLY A 405 -16.04 5.78 11.72
N ALA A 406 -14.77 5.56 11.36
CA ALA A 406 -14.37 5.07 10.05
C ALA A 406 -15.02 3.72 9.72
N LYS A 407 -15.69 3.62 8.57
CA LYS A 407 -16.37 2.43 8.05
C LYS A 407 -15.80 1.94 6.73
N ASN A 408 -15.27 2.84 5.91
CA ASN A 408 -14.66 2.54 4.63
C ASN A 408 -13.33 3.29 4.54
N VAL A 409 -12.24 2.57 4.44
CA VAL A 409 -10.91 3.16 4.27
C VAL A 409 -10.31 2.64 2.96
N GLN A 410 -9.77 3.55 2.16
CA GLN A 410 -9.24 3.22 0.84
C GLN A 410 -7.72 3.28 0.82
N THR A 411 -7.07 2.29 0.20
CA THR A 411 -5.62 2.30 -0.03
C THR A 411 -5.28 2.75 -1.44
N LEU A 412 -4.07 3.26 -1.61
CA LEU A 412 -3.37 3.31 -2.90
C LEU A 412 -1.92 2.91 -2.69
N ASN A 413 -1.51 1.83 -3.33
CA ASN A 413 -0.12 1.38 -3.33
C ASN A 413 0.43 1.45 -4.76
N ILE A 414 1.60 2.07 -4.91
CA ILE A 414 2.25 2.32 -6.21
C ILE A 414 3.57 1.56 -6.27
N GLY A 415 3.83 0.86 -7.38
CA GLY A 415 5.10 0.23 -7.69
C GLY A 415 5.84 0.96 -8.81
N GLY A 416 7.15 1.13 -8.64
CA GLY A 416 7.99 1.89 -9.56
C GLY A 416 7.59 3.37 -9.63
N SER A 417 7.86 4.02 -10.73
CA SER A 417 7.51 5.44 -10.95
C SER A 417 6.03 5.63 -11.38
N GLY A 418 5.09 5.01 -10.66
CA GLY A 418 3.68 4.97 -11.04
C GLY A 418 3.37 3.91 -12.10
N THR A 419 4.16 2.84 -12.17
CA THR A 419 3.98 1.78 -13.18
C THR A 419 2.86 0.82 -12.78
N THR A 420 2.92 0.24 -11.60
CA THR A 420 1.85 -0.57 -11.03
C THR A 420 1.08 0.25 -10.02
N SER A 421 -0.22 0.20 -10.05
CA SER A 421 -1.08 0.81 -9.04
C SER A 421 -2.13 -0.19 -8.56
N VAL A 422 -2.29 -0.31 -7.25
CA VAL A 422 -3.28 -1.17 -6.59
C VAL A 422 -4.01 -0.35 -5.54
N SER A 423 -5.33 -0.51 -5.46
CA SER A 423 -6.18 0.14 -4.47
C SER A 423 -7.17 -0.88 -3.92
N PHE A 424 -7.35 -0.88 -2.61
CA PHE A 424 -8.38 -1.66 -1.93
C PHE A 424 -9.31 -0.72 -1.16
N ILE A 425 -10.57 -1.12 -1.02
CA ILE A 425 -11.49 -0.54 -0.03
C ILE A 425 -11.77 -1.60 1.01
N ILE A 426 -11.41 -1.30 2.24
CA ILE A 426 -11.64 -2.13 3.41
C ILE A 426 -12.78 -1.50 4.22
N GLY A 427 -13.78 -2.31 4.56
CA GLY A 427 -14.92 -1.83 5.33
C GLY A 427 -15.76 -2.96 5.91
N THR A 428 -16.63 -2.63 6.83
CA THR A 428 -17.62 -3.52 7.44
C THR A 428 -18.95 -3.49 6.73
#